data_2ef2bd5a5221b92af922ab343e6edc21
#
_entry.id   2ef2bd5a5221b92af922ab343e6edc21
#
_cell.length_a   1.000
_cell.length_b   1.000
_cell.length_c   1.000
_cell.angle_alpha   90.00
_cell.angle_beta   90.00
_cell.angle_gamma   90.00
#
_symmetry.space_group_name_H-M   'P 1'
#
loop_
_entity.id
_entity.type
_entity.pdbx_description
1 polymer ?
#
loop_
_entity_poly.entity_id
_entity_poly.type
_entity_poly.pdbx_seq_one_letter_code
_entity_poly.pdbx_strand_id
1 'polypeptide(L)'
;MSVLDQTADCVCLNLRGAARAVTQMYDEVLRPSGLKATQFSVLAAVATEGPASMTVIAKALVMDRTTLTRNLKPLMDRGLVKAGKVADDRRQRRIVVTGEGKAILAKALPLWKKAHEKNVNGNGLARWQGMVRLLDEAVRLTR
;
A
#
# COMPACT_ATOMS: atom_id res chain seq x y z
N MET A 1 1.27 33.13 17.98
CA MET A 1 1.56 32.12 16.93
C MET A 1 1.52 30.75 17.57
N SER A 2 0.64 29.87 17.09
CA SER A 2 0.51 28.51 17.62
C SER A 2 1.69 27.63 17.25
N VAL A 3 1.87 26.49 17.91
CA VAL A 3 2.89 25.51 17.54
C VAL A 3 2.64 24.98 16.12
N LEU A 4 1.39 24.83 15.71
CA LEU A 4 1.04 24.41 14.36
C LEU A 4 1.46 25.42 13.31
N ASP A 5 1.36 26.73 13.60
CA ASP A 5 1.82 27.77 12.68
C ASP A 5 3.35 27.71 12.46
N GLN A 6 4.08 27.39 13.54
CA GLN A 6 5.55 27.26 13.48
C GLN A 6 6.03 26.00 12.74
N THR A 7 5.16 25.01 12.59
CA THR A 7 5.46 23.74 11.93
C THR A 7 4.71 23.55 10.61
N ALA A 8 4.12 24.63 10.08
CA ALA A 8 3.26 24.56 8.88
C ALA A 8 3.99 24.00 7.64
N ASP A 9 5.29 24.26 7.54
CA ASP A 9 6.17 23.76 6.47
C ASP A 9 6.84 22.40 6.78
N CYS A 10 6.48 21.76 7.90
CA CYS A 10 7.02 20.47 8.27
C CYS A 10 6.58 19.39 7.26
N VAL A 11 7.56 18.82 6.54
CA VAL A 11 7.32 17.77 5.54
C VAL A 11 6.59 16.57 6.15
N CYS A 12 6.98 16.14 7.35
CA CYS A 12 6.34 15.00 8.02
C CYS A 12 4.85 15.26 8.31
N LEU A 13 4.49 16.43 8.85
CA LEU A 13 3.09 16.77 9.12
C LEU A 13 2.26 16.84 7.84
N ASN A 14 2.79 17.46 6.81
CA ASN A 14 2.12 17.61 5.52
C ASN A 14 1.92 16.26 4.81
N LEU A 15 2.95 15.40 4.77
CA LEU A 15 2.85 14.07 4.17
C LEU A 15 1.85 13.19 4.93
N ARG A 16 1.85 13.21 6.26
CA ARG A 16 0.89 12.45 7.06
C ARG A 16 -0.55 12.92 6.84
N GLY A 17 -0.77 14.22 6.75
CA GLY A 17 -2.07 14.81 6.43
C GLY A 17 -2.56 14.38 5.05
N ALA A 18 -1.72 14.54 4.04
CA ALA A 18 -2.00 14.12 2.67
C ALA A 18 -2.27 12.61 2.58
N ALA A 19 -1.45 11.78 3.23
CA ALA A 19 -1.63 10.33 3.25
C ALA A 19 -2.97 9.93 3.85
N ARG A 20 -3.40 10.56 4.96
CA ARG A 20 -4.72 10.29 5.56
C ARG A 20 -5.86 10.65 4.60
N ALA A 21 -5.82 11.83 4.00
CA ALA A 21 -6.86 12.29 3.09
C ALA A 21 -7.00 11.37 1.86
N VAL A 22 -5.88 11.02 1.24
CA VAL A 22 -5.84 10.12 0.09
C VAL A 22 -6.29 8.70 0.47
N THR A 23 -5.85 8.19 1.62
CA THR A 23 -6.25 6.87 2.12
C THR A 23 -7.77 6.79 2.34
N GLN A 24 -8.39 7.80 2.95
CA GLN A 24 -9.84 7.86 3.13
C GLN A 24 -10.59 7.81 1.80
N MET A 25 -10.14 8.56 0.81
CA MET A 25 -10.75 8.54 -0.52
C MET A 25 -10.67 7.15 -1.16
N TYR A 26 -9.52 6.49 -1.11
CA TYR A 26 -9.39 5.13 -1.65
C TYR A 26 -10.15 4.08 -0.83
N ASP A 27 -10.26 4.23 0.49
CA ASP A 27 -11.09 3.36 1.33
C ASP A 27 -12.57 3.40 0.89
N GLU A 28 -13.08 4.58 0.58
CA GLU A 28 -14.46 4.74 0.06
C GLU A 28 -14.65 4.06 -1.29
N VAL A 29 -13.71 4.28 -2.20
CA VAL A 29 -13.75 3.70 -3.56
C VAL A 29 -13.65 2.17 -3.53
N LEU A 30 -12.80 1.63 -2.66
CA LEU A 30 -12.57 0.19 -2.54
C LEU A 30 -13.63 -0.55 -1.72
N ARG A 31 -14.49 0.16 -1.00
CA ARG A 31 -15.49 -0.42 -0.10
C ARG A 31 -16.30 -1.58 -0.73
N PRO A 32 -16.78 -1.49 -2.00
CA PRO A 32 -17.52 -2.59 -2.61
C PRO A 32 -16.71 -3.89 -2.78
N SER A 33 -15.38 -3.81 -2.78
CA SER A 33 -14.50 -4.99 -2.83
C SER A 33 -14.32 -5.66 -1.47
N GLY A 34 -14.64 -4.96 -0.36
CA GLY A 34 -14.36 -5.40 0.99
C GLY A 34 -12.91 -5.17 1.44
N LEU A 35 -12.11 -4.43 0.67
CA LEU A 35 -10.73 -4.05 1.03
C LEU A 35 -10.65 -2.58 1.42
N LYS A 36 -9.78 -2.29 2.38
CA LYS A 36 -9.25 -0.95 2.64
C LYS A 36 -8.04 -0.68 1.75
N ALA A 37 -7.70 0.59 1.54
CA ALA A 37 -6.55 0.99 0.72
C ALA A 37 -5.24 0.32 1.16
N THR A 38 -4.97 0.26 2.46
CA THR A 38 -3.78 -0.40 3.00
C THR A 38 -3.78 -1.90 2.72
N GLN A 39 -4.93 -2.56 2.86
CA GLN A 39 -5.08 -3.99 2.55
C GLN A 39 -4.90 -4.26 1.06
N PHE A 40 -5.47 -3.41 0.20
CA PHE A 40 -5.27 -3.48 -1.25
C PHE A 40 -3.78 -3.37 -1.61
N SER A 41 -3.08 -2.39 -1.04
CA SER A 41 -1.64 -2.17 -1.31
C SER A 41 -0.78 -3.36 -0.89
N VAL A 42 -1.03 -3.92 0.29
CA VAL A 42 -0.29 -5.10 0.78
C VAL A 42 -0.59 -6.32 -0.09
N LEU A 43 -1.86 -6.56 -0.41
CA LEU A 43 -2.27 -7.69 -1.24
C LEU A 43 -1.70 -7.59 -2.66
N ALA A 44 -1.70 -6.38 -3.24
CA ALA A 44 -1.11 -6.12 -4.54
C ALA A 44 0.41 -6.34 -4.54
N ALA A 45 1.11 -5.88 -3.50
CA ALA A 45 2.55 -6.13 -3.36
C ALA A 45 2.87 -7.61 -3.25
N VAL A 46 2.13 -8.37 -2.44
CA VAL A 46 2.31 -9.83 -2.35
C VAL A 46 2.01 -10.52 -3.69
N ALA A 47 0.99 -10.08 -4.42
CA ALA A 47 0.66 -10.62 -5.73
C ALA A 47 1.76 -10.35 -6.78
N THR A 48 2.42 -9.19 -6.69
CA THR A 48 3.48 -8.77 -7.63
C THR A 48 4.80 -9.45 -7.31
N GLU A 49 5.19 -9.48 -6.05
CA GLU A 49 6.50 -9.97 -5.59
C GLU A 49 6.50 -11.48 -5.30
N GLY A 50 5.33 -12.06 -5.08
CA GLY A 50 5.21 -13.39 -4.53
C GLY A 50 5.52 -14.57 -5.45
N PRO A 51 5.88 -15.69 -4.86
CA PRO A 51 6.11 -15.93 -3.44
C PRO A 51 7.32 -15.15 -2.90
N ALA A 52 7.12 -14.29 -1.92
CA ALA A 52 8.16 -13.37 -1.45
C ALA A 52 8.38 -13.43 0.06
N SER A 53 9.61 -13.14 0.48
CA SER A 53 9.95 -13.01 1.90
C SER A 53 9.35 -11.73 2.49
N MET A 54 9.21 -11.70 3.81
CA MET A 54 8.79 -10.50 4.54
C MET A 54 9.66 -9.28 4.21
N THR A 55 10.96 -9.49 4.06
CA THR A 55 11.91 -8.42 3.74
C THR A 55 11.64 -7.78 2.37
N VAL A 56 11.37 -8.59 1.35
CA VAL A 56 11.07 -8.12 0.00
C VAL A 56 9.77 -7.31 -0.01
N ILE A 57 8.71 -7.83 0.62
CA ILE A 57 7.41 -7.15 0.67
C ILE A 57 7.51 -5.84 1.46
N ALA A 58 8.17 -5.86 2.62
CA ALA A 58 8.38 -4.67 3.45
C ALA A 58 9.13 -3.56 2.69
N LYS A 59 10.17 -3.94 1.93
CA LYS A 59 10.92 -3.01 1.09
C LYS A 59 10.05 -2.40 -0.01
N ALA A 60 9.27 -3.22 -0.70
CA ALA A 60 8.36 -2.76 -1.76
C ALA A 60 7.32 -1.76 -1.24
N LEU A 61 6.85 -1.94 -0.01
CA LEU A 61 5.84 -1.08 0.63
C LEU A 61 6.43 0.05 1.49
N VAL A 62 7.76 0.15 1.57
CA VAL A 62 8.44 1.15 2.44
C VAL A 62 7.99 1.00 3.90
N MET A 63 7.82 -0.24 4.35
CA MET A 63 7.42 -0.59 5.71
C MET A 63 8.57 -1.23 6.48
N ASP A 64 8.59 -1.07 7.80
CA ASP A 64 9.35 -1.95 8.67
C ASP A 64 8.64 -3.31 8.82
N ARG A 65 9.37 -4.30 9.33
CA ARG A 65 8.86 -5.66 9.46
C ARG A 65 7.67 -5.77 10.43
N THR A 66 7.69 -5.01 11.51
CA THR A 66 6.62 -4.98 12.52
C THR A 66 5.32 -4.41 11.92
N THR A 67 5.43 -3.31 11.19
CA THR A 67 4.29 -2.70 10.47
C THR A 67 3.72 -3.68 9.45
N LEU A 68 4.57 -4.33 8.65
CA LEU A 68 4.11 -5.33 7.68
C LEU A 68 3.41 -6.51 8.36
N THR A 69 3.95 -7.05 9.44
CA THR A 69 3.32 -8.14 10.20
C THR A 69 1.91 -7.76 10.66
N ARG A 70 1.76 -6.54 11.19
CA ARG A 70 0.47 -6.02 11.62
C ARG A 70 -0.53 -5.87 10.46
N ASN A 71 -0.06 -5.43 9.30
CA ASN A 71 -0.90 -5.26 8.11
C ASN A 71 -1.24 -6.59 7.42
N LEU A 72 -0.37 -7.59 7.50
CA LEU A 72 -0.64 -8.93 6.95
C LEU A 72 -1.65 -9.73 7.79
N LYS A 73 -1.70 -9.51 9.10
CA LYS A 73 -2.57 -10.28 9.98
C LYS A 73 -4.04 -10.30 9.55
N PRO A 74 -4.71 -9.16 9.28
CA PRO A 74 -6.10 -9.17 8.81
C PRO A 74 -6.28 -9.92 7.49
N LEU A 75 -5.31 -9.86 6.59
CA LEU A 75 -5.36 -10.59 5.31
C LEU A 75 -5.19 -12.10 5.52
N MET A 76 -4.32 -12.52 6.44
CA MET A 76 -4.17 -13.93 6.83
C MET A 76 -5.43 -14.44 7.51
N ASP A 77 -6.00 -13.70 8.45
CA ASP A 77 -7.23 -14.06 9.17
C ASP A 77 -8.43 -14.23 8.22
N ARG A 78 -8.45 -13.49 7.12
CA ARG A 78 -9.46 -13.60 6.04
C ARG A 78 -9.12 -14.66 4.99
N GLY A 79 -7.98 -15.33 5.10
CA GLY A 79 -7.55 -16.33 4.11
C GLY A 79 -7.16 -15.76 2.74
N LEU A 80 -6.80 -14.49 2.64
CA LEU A 80 -6.43 -13.83 1.39
C LEU A 80 -4.95 -14.00 1.04
N VAL A 81 -4.12 -14.19 2.06
CA VAL A 81 -2.70 -14.54 1.95
C VAL A 81 -2.38 -15.68 2.90
N LYS A 82 -1.35 -16.42 2.60
CA LYS A 82 -0.84 -17.50 3.47
C LYS A 82 0.68 -17.54 3.44
N ALA A 83 1.27 -18.11 4.49
CA ALA A 83 2.68 -18.49 4.48
C ALA A 83 2.85 -19.76 3.68
N GLY A 84 3.65 -19.72 2.61
CA GLY A 84 4.05 -20.86 1.82
C GLY A 84 5.46 -21.32 2.19
N LYS A 85 5.75 -22.61 2.00
CA LYS A 85 7.12 -23.14 2.09
C LYS A 85 7.72 -23.14 0.68
N VAL A 86 8.96 -22.64 0.55
CA VAL A 86 9.76 -22.91 -0.63
C VAL A 86 10.45 -24.26 -0.45
N ALA A 87 10.47 -25.08 -1.50
CA ALA A 87 10.88 -26.50 -1.44
C ALA A 87 12.28 -26.73 -0.84
N ASP A 88 13.19 -25.76 -0.90
CA ASP A 88 14.59 -25.94 -0.55
C ASP A 88 15.02 -25.24 0.76
N ASP A 89 14.19 -24.42 1.37
CA ASP A 89 14.55 -23.74 2.62
C ASP A 89 13.40 -23.70 3.63
N ARG A 90 13.48 -24.57 4.65
CA ARG A 90 12.53 -24.64 5.77
C ARG A 90 12.55 -23.40 6.67
N ARG A 91 13.55 -22.51 6.52
CA ARG A 91 13.75 -21.32 7.36
C ARG A 91 13.12 -20.08 6.81
N GLN A 92 12.85 -20.00 5.50
CA GLN A 92 12.24 -18.84 4.86
C GLN A 92 10.76 -19.08 4.58
N ARG A 93 9.93 -18.48 5.41
CA ARG A 93 8.49 -18.38 5.14
C ARG A 93 8.30 -17.35 4.03
N ARG A 94 7.73 -17.80 2.94
CA ARG A 94 7.30 -16.92 1.87
C ARG A 94 5.81 -16.67 1.95
N ILE A 95 5.42 -15.44 1.68
CA ILE A 95 4.01 -15.04 1.64
C ILE A 95 3.51 -15.16 0.22
N VAL A 96 2.33 -15.76 0.08
CA VAL A 96 1.66 -15.94 -1.22
C VAL A 96 0.20 -15.53 -1.12
N VAL A 97 -0.35 -15.04 -2.24
CA VAL A 97 -1.77 -14.75 -2.37
C VAL A 97 -2.52 -16.05 -2.61
N THR A 98 -3.62 -16.25 -1.90
CA THR A 98 -4.51 -17.39 -2.10
C THR A 98 -5.44 -17.19 -3.30
N GLY A 99 -6.20 -18.22 -3.70
CA GLY A 99 -7.24 -18.10 -4.72
C GLY A 99 -8.29 -17.04 -4.36
N GLU A 100 -8.71 -17.00 -3.10
CA GLU A 100 -9.64 -15.99 -2.58
C GLU A 100 -9.02 -14.59 -2.61
N GLY A 101 -7.73 -14.48 -2.27
CA GLY A 101 -6.99 -13.22 -2.38
C GLY A 101 -6.92 -12.70 -3.82
N LYS A 102 -6.68 -13.59 -4.79
CA LYS A 102 -6.69 -13.23 -6.21
C LYS A 102 -8.08 -12.77 -6.66
N ALA A 103 -9.14 -13.44 -6.22
CA ALA A 103 -10.51 -13.09 -6.58
C ALA A 103 -10.90 -11.70 -6.03
N ILE A 104 -10.59 -11.41 -4.78
CA ILE A 104 -10.89 -10.09 -4.20
C ILE A 104 -10.05 -8.97 -4.82
N LEU A 105 -8.78 -9.24 -5.16
CA LEU A 105 -7.92 -8.31 -5.86
C LEU A 105 -8.44 -7.98 -7.26
N ALA A 106 -8.89 -9.00 -8.00
CA ALA A 106 -9.52 -8.82 -9.30
C ALA A 106 -10.80 -7.96 -9.24
N LYS A 107 -11.56 -8.06 -8.15
CA LYS A 107 -12.73 -7.21 -7.89
C LYS A 107 -12.34 -5.78 -7.51
N ALA A 108 -11.28 -5.60 -6.74
CA ALA A 108 -10.81 -4.30 -6.26
C ALA A 108 -10.10 -3.48 -7.34
N LEU A 109 -9.35 -4.12 -8.22
CA LEU A 109 -8.50 -3.46 -9.22
C LEU A 109 -9.28 -2.52 -10.15
N PRO A 110 -10.45 -2.87 -10.71
CA PRO A 110 -11.25 -1.95 -11.54
C PRO A 110 -11.72 -0.71 -10.75
N LEU A 111 -12.08 -0.88 -9.48
CA LEU A 111 -12.50 0.22 -8.61
C LEU A 111 -11.34 1.19 -8.37
N TRP A 112 -10.18 0.66 -8.03
CA TRP A 112 -8.95 1.43 -7.86
C TRP A 112 -8.60 2.18 -9.16
N LYS A 113 -8.61 1.48 -10.29
CA LYS A 113 -8.24 2.02 -11.60
C LYS A 113 -9.13 3.19 -11.99
N LYS A 114 -10.45 3.05 -11.82
CA LYS A 114 -11.43 4.12 -12.08
C LYS A 114 -11.17 5.37 -11.23
N ALA A 115 -10.89 5.19 -9.93
CA ALA A 115 -10.57 6.30 -9.03
C ALA A 115 -9.23 6.96 -9.40
N HIS A 116 -8.23 6.15 -9.71
CA HIS A 116 -6.92 6.62 -10.12
C HIS A 116 -7.01 7.47 -11.40
N GLU A 117 -7.68 6.97 -12.42
CA GLU A 117 -7.88 7.69 -13.68
C GLU A 117 -8.64 9.00 -13.46
N LYS A 118 -9.68 9.00 -12.63
CA LYS A 118 -10.42 10.22 -12.28
C LYS A 118 -9.51 11.27 -11.62
N ASN A 119 -8.65 10.86 -10.70
CA ASN A 119 -7.71 11.74 -10.03
C ASN A 119 -6.63 12.28 -10.98
N VAL A 120 -6.09 11.42 -11.83
CA VAL A 120 -5.10 11.82 -12.84
C VAL A 120 -5.72 12.82 -13.83
N ASN A 121 -6.90 12.53 -14.36
CA ASN A 121 -7.57 13.40 -15.33
C ASN A 121 -8.02 14.72 -14.71
N GLY A 122 -8.48 14.71 -13.45
CA GLY A 122 -8.92 15.90 -12.74
C GLY A 122 -7.79 16.87 -12.37
N ASN A 123 -6.58 16.35 -12.16
CA ASN A 123 -5.40 17.13 -11.73
C ASN A 123 -4.35 17.34 -12.83
N GLY A 124 -4.47 16.63 -13.93
CA GLY A 124 -3.48 16.61 -15.01
C GLY A 124 -2.35 15.60 -14.76
N LEU A 125 -2.04 14.82 -15.78
CA LEU A 125 -1.03 13.74 -15.70
C LEU A 125 0.34 14.25 -15.26
N ALA A 126 0.81 15.38 -15.82
CA ALA A 126 2.13 15.93 -15.49
C ALA A 126 2.25 16.34 -14.01
N ARG A 127 1.20 16.95 -13.45
CA ARG A 127 1.15 17.31 -12.02
C ARG A 127 1.18 16.07 -11.13
N TRP A 128 0.40 15.05 -11.48
CA TRP A 128 0.34 13.79 -10.73
C TRP A 128 1.68 13.05 -10.75
N GLN A 129 2.30 12.93 -11.91
CA GLN A 129 3.64 12.36 -12.07
C GLN A 129 4.69 13.16 -11.31
N GLY A 130 4.60 14.48 -11.31
CA GLY A 130 5.47 15.36 -10.52
C GLY A 130 5.36 15.08 -9.02
N MET A 131 4.15 14.92 -8.51
CA MET A 131 3.91 14.57 -7.10
C MET A 131 4.53 13.21 -6.75
N VAL A 132 4.32 12.17 -7.57
CA VAL A 132 4.90 10.84 -7.34
C VAL A 132 6.43 10.92 -7.29
N ARG A 133 7.07 11.67 -8.21
CA ARG A 133 8.53 11.87 -8.19
C ARG A 133 9.03 12.53 -6.90
N LEU A 134 8.32 13.54 -6.39
CA LEU A 134 8.67 14.21 -5.12
C LEU A 134 8.52 13.27 -3.91
N LEU A 135 7.49 12.42 -3.92
CA LEU A 135 7.31 11.40 -2.87
C LEU A 135 8.43 10.35 -2.90
N ASP A 136 8.83 9.88 -4.08
CA ASP A 136 9.96 8.97 -4.25
C ASP A 136 11.27 9.61 -3.80
N GLU A 137 11.47 10.88 -4.09
CA GLU A 137 12.64 11.63 -3.62
C GLU A 137 12.66 11.75 -2.10
N ALA A 138 11.53 12.07 -1.48
CA ALA A 138 11.41 12.13 -0.02
C ALA A 138 11.82 10.80 0.66
N VAL A 139 11.45 9.65 0.08
CA VAL A 139 11.87 8.33 0.56
C VAL A 139 13.38 8.16 0.44
N ARG A 140 13.98 8.55 -0.69
CA ARG A 140 15.43 8.43 -0.91
C ARG A 140 16.27 9.32 0.00
N LEU A 141 15.79 10.51 0.31
CA LEU A 141 16.50 11.47 1.16
C LEU A 141 16.48 11.11 2.65
N THR A 142 15.58 10.22 3.06
CA THR A 142 15.37 9.87 4.48
C THR A 142 15.84 8.46 4.85
N ARG A 143 16.45 7.71 3.90
CA ARG A 143 16.93 6.33 4.10
C ARG A 143 18.42 6.16 3.82
#